data_9d5dedc9f6c3480135c1c6bd8e7776c6
#
_entry.id   9d5dedc9f6c3480135c1c6bd8e7776c6
#
_cell.length_a   1.000
_cell.length_b   1.000
_cell.length_c   1.000
_cell.angle_alpha   90.00
_cell.angle_beta   90.00
_cell.angle_gamma   90.00
#
_symmetry.space_group_name_H-M   'P 1'
#
loop_
_entity.id
_entity.type
_entity.pdbx_description
1 polymer ?
#
loop_
_entity_poly.entity_id
_entity_poly.type
_entity_poly.pdbx_seq_one_letter_code
_entity_poly.pdbx_strand_id
1 'polypeptide(L)'
;AKGGKLYQALVSWLGSAILNEAGELDRPKLSQLIFSSQENLAKSSRLQNDIIRQELANRRDQLAKIEETFFMDIPLLFEQDYADWFDEVWLVDMSKGTQLERLMARNNLSQEEAQQRIAAQLSLADKRQRAEIVIDNNGALSDTLKQVQALLDKERR
;
A
#
# COMPACT_ATOMS: atom_id res chain seq x y z
N ALA A 1 4.71 6.37 -14.48
CA ALA A 1 5.57 6.61 -15.66
C ALA A 1 4.70 7.10 -16.82
N LYS A 2 5.26 7.94 -17.71
CA LYS A 2 4.66 8.39 -18.97
C LYS A 2 4.22 7.16 -19.78
N GLY A 3 2.96 7.15 -20.25
CA GLY A 3 2.41 6.03 -21.02
C GLY A 3 1.86 4.85 -20.21
N GLY A 4 2.00 4.83 -18.89
CA GLY A 4 1.39 3.80 -18.06
C GLY A 4 -0.14 3.92 -17.98
N LYS A 5 -0.83 2.85 -17.57
CA LYS A 5 -2.31 2.80 -17.48
C LYS A 5 -2.90 3.99 -16.71
N LEU A 6 -2.33 4.32 -15.54
CA LEU A 6 -2.78 5.45 -14.74
C LEU A 6 -2.58 6.79 -15.45
N TYR A 7 -1.44 6.99 -16.14
CA TYR A 7 -1.20 8.18 -16.94
C TYR A 7 -2.27 8.34 -18.02
N GLN A 8 -2.52 7.30 -18.80
CA GLN A 8 -3.52 7.31 -19.87
C GLN A 8 -4.93 7.61 -19.33
N ALA A 9 -5.30 6.99 -18.22
CA ALA A 9 -6.60 7.18 -17.59
C ALA A 9 -6.78 8.61 -17.05
N LEU A 10 -5.76 9.19 -16.42
CA LEU A 10 -5.78 10.58 -15.95
C LEU A 10 -5.85 11.58 -17.10
N VAL A 11 -5.07 11.36 -18.17
CA VAL A 11 -5.11 12.24 -19.36
C VAL A 11 -6.44 12.11 -20.09
N SER A 12 -7.00 10.92 -20.18
CA SER A 12 -8.35 10.73 -20.77
C SER A 12 -9.44 11.44 -19.97
N TRP A 13 -9.30 11.50 -18.65
CA TRP A 13 -10.28 12.15 -17.77
C TRP A 13 -10.10 13.67 -17.70
N LEU A 14 -8.86 14.16 -17.48
CA LEU A 14 -8.57 15.56 -17.16
C LEU A 14 -7.97 16.34 -18.35
N GLY A 15 -7.70 15.66 -19.46
CA GLY A 15 -7.10 16.26 -20.65
C GLY A 15 -5.61 16.56 -20.49
N SER A 16 -5.08 17.35 -21.44
CA SER A 16 -3.67 17.75 -21.45
C SER A 16 -3.31 18.83 -20.42
N ALA A 17 -4.31 19.43 -19.76
CA ALA A 17 -4.10 20.48 -18.76
C ALA A 17 -3.25 20.02 -17.56
N ILE A 18 -3.21 18.71 -17.31
CA ILE A 18 -2.40 18.07 -16.24
C ILE A 18 -0.98 17.71 -16.69
N LEU A 19 -0.56 18.10 -17.88
CA LEU A 19 0.76 17.80 -18.41
C LEU A 19 1.67 19.03 -18.39
N ASN A 20 2.96 18.78 -18.23
CA ASN A 20 4.01 19.77 -18.46
C ASN A 20 4.42 19.81 -19.95
N GLU A 21 5.34 20.70 -20.31
CA GLU A 21 5.83 20.86 -21.69
C GLU A 21 6.48 19.59 -22.27
N ALA A 22 7.05 18.72 -21.40
CA ALA A 22 7.61 17.43 -21.79
C ALA A 22 6.54 16.33 -21.96
N GLY A 23 5.26 16.65 -21.76
CA GLY A 23 4.15 15.70 -21.81
C GLY A 23 4.15 14.71 -20.64
N GLU A 24 4.72 15.07 -19.50
CA GLU A 24 4.68 14.30 -18.26
C GLU A 24 3.63 14.90 -17.32
N LEU A 25 3.18 14.11 -16.34
CA LEU A 25 2.22 14.60 -15.33
C LEU A 25 2.82 15.74 -14.50
N ASP A 26 2.23 16.92 -14.61
CA ASP A 26 2.48 18.05 -13.72
C ASP A 26 1.80 17.77 -12.37
N ARG A 27 2.56 17.25 -11.41
CA ARG A 27 2.03 16.83 -10.12
C ARG A 27 1.32 17.95 -9.34
N PRO A 28 1.84 19.19 -9.29
CA PRO A 28 1.13 20.32 -8.70
C PRO A 28 -0.24 20.59 -9.33
N LYS A 29 -0.32 20.69 -10.65
CA LYS A 29 -1.58 20.91 -11.37
C LYS A 29 -2.56 19.76 -11.17
N LEU A 30 -2.08 18.51 -11.28
CA LEU A 30 -2.88 17.32 -11.03
C LEU A 30 -3.46 17.32 -9.62
N SER A 31 -2.63 17.61 -8.62
CA SER A 31 -3.04 17.70 -7.21
C SER A 31 -4.12 18.76 -7.04
N GLN A 32 -3.90 19.96 -7.56
CA GLN A 32 -4.87 21.05 -7.47
C GLN A 32 -6.23 20.65 -8.06
N LEU A 33 -6.26 20.00 -9.22
CA LEU A 33 -7.50 19.56 -9.87
C LEU A 33 -8.18 18.42 -9.09
N ILE A 34 -7.42 17.46 -8.59
CA ILE A 34 -7.98 16.36 -7.81
C ILE A 34 -8.60 16.88 -6.51
N PHE A 35 -7.93 17.77 -5.81
CA PHE A 35 -8.42 18.33 -4.54
C PHE A 35 -9.41 19.51 -4.70
N SER A 36 -9.74 19.92 -5.92
CA SER A 36 -10.69 21.01 -6.17
C SER A 36 -12.12 20.66 -5.80
N SER A 37 -12.49 19.38 -5.77
CA SER A 37 -13.82 18.91 -5.35
C SER A 37 -13.77 17.50 -4.78
N GLN A 38 -14.75 17.17 -3.93
CA GLN A 38 -14.91 15.82 -3.40
C GLN A 38 -15.19 14.79 -4.51
N GLU A 39 -15.90 15.18 -5.55
CA GLU A 39 -16.17 14.32 -6.70
C GLU A 39 -14.88 13.95 -7.44
N ASN A 40 -14.02 14.92 -7.72
CA ASN A 40 -12.71 14.67 -8.34
C ASN A 40 -11.81 13.79 -7.48
N LEU A 41 -11.81 14.03 -6.18
CA LEU A 41 -11.06 13.20 -5.23
C LEU A 41 -11.56 11.75 -5.24
N ALA A 42 -12.87 11.56 -5.16
CA ALA A 42 -13.47 10.21 -5.19
C ALA A 42 -13.23 9.51 -6.53
N LYS A 43 -13.35 10.23 -7.66
CA LYS A 43 -13.10 9.67 -8.99
C LYS A 43 -11.63 9.30 -9.18
N SER A 44 -10.71 10.14 -8.73
CA SER A 44 -9.28 9.85 -8.76
C SER A 44 -8.93 8.60 -7.94
N SER A 45 -9.49 8.50 -6.73
CA SER A 45 -9.28 7.35 -5.85
C SER A 45 -9.80 6.05 -6.46
N ARG A 46 -11.01 6.04 -7.00
CA ARG A 46 -11.57 4.86 -7.69
C ARG A 46 -10.69 4.43 -8.87
N LEU A 47 -10.35 5.37 -9.74
CA LEU A 47 -9.54 5.10 -10.91
C LEU A 47 -8.15 4.54 -10.56
N GLN A 48 -7.53 5.04 -9.52
CA GLN A 48 -6.26 4.50 -9.02
C GLN A 48 -6.44 3.11 -8.43
N ASN A 49 -7.46 2.92 -7.59
CA ASN A 49 -7.74 1.64 -6.95
C ASN A 49 -8.05 0.54 -7.98
N ASP A 50 -8.86 0.82 -9.01
CA ASP A 50 -9.19 -0.13 -10.05
C ASP A 50 -7.94 -0.59 -10.83
N ILE A 51 -7.07 0.37 -11.18
CA ILE A 51 -5.81 0.07 -11.89
C ILE A 51 -4.86 -0.75 -11.01
N ILE A 52 -4.70 -0.36 -9.73
CA ILE A 52 -3.86 -1.08 -8.78
C ILE A 52 -4.41 -2.49 -8.57
N ARG A 53 -5.71 -2.63 -8.36
CA ARG A 53 -6.38 -3.92 -8.16
C ARG A 53 -6.13 -4.86 -9.35
N GLN A 54 -6.29 -4.35 -10.58
CA GLN A 54 -6.04 -5.15 -11.77
C GLN A 54 -4.56 -5.54 -11.92
N GLU A 55 -3.64 -4.64 -11.59
CA GLU A 55 -2.21 -4.91 -11.68
C GLU A 55 -1.77 -5.95 -10.62
N LEU A 56 -2.28 -5.84 -9.40
CA LEU A 56 -2.06 -6.83 -8.34
C LEU A 56 -2.62 -8.20 -8.71
N ALA A 57 -3.85 -8.27 -9.26
CA ALA A 57 -4.45 -9.51 -9.73
C ALA A 57 -3.60 -10.17 -10.83
N ASN A 58 -3.21 -9.40 -11.84
CA ASN A 58 -2.36 -9.90 -12.92
C ASN A 58 -1.02 -10.43 -12.39
N ARG A 59 -0.41 -9.72 -11.44
CA ARG A 59 0.87 -10.13 -10.83
C ARG A 59 0.72 -11.41 -10.03
N ARG A 60 -0.31 -11.50 -9.19
CA ARG A 60 -0.66 -12.71 -8.43
C ARG A 60 -0.83 -13.90 -9.36
N ASP A 61 -1.67 -13.76 -10.41
CA ASP A 61 -1.98 -14.84 -11.33
C ASP A 61 -0.79 -15.28 -12.18
N GLN A 62 0.17 -14.38 -12.43
CA GLN A 62 1.44 -14.73 -13.07
C GLN A 62 2.35 -15.53 -12.13
N LEU A 63 2.50 -15.08 -10.88
CA LEU A 63 3.31 -15.76 -9.88
C LEU A 63 2.77 -17.16 -9.56
N ALA A 64 1.47 -17.31 -9.40
CA ALA A 64 0.81 -18.59 -9.15
C ALA A 64 1.02 -19.66 -10.24
N LYS A 65 1.48 -19.27 -11.43
CA LYS A 65 1.79 -20.21 -12.52
C LYS A 65 3.21 -20.76 -12.46
N ILE A 66 4.11 -20.08 -11.78
CA ILE A 66 5.56 -20.37 -11.84
C ILE A 66 6.17 -20.61 -10.47
N GLU A 67 5.49 -20.22 -9.40
CA GLU A 67 5.97 -20.35 -8.03
C GLU A 67 4.97 -21.17 -7.20
N GLU A 68 5.47 -22.11 -6.42
CA GLU A 68 4.65 -22.84 -5.43
C GLU A 68 4.24 -21.94 -4.27
N THR A 69 5.16 -21.05 -3.86
CA THR A 69 4.95 -20.08 -2.79
C THR A 69 5.52 -18.71 -3.19
N PHE A 70 4.75 -17.66 -3.00
CA PHE A 70 5.20 -16.29 -3.21
C PHE A 70 4.57 -15.34 -2.19
N PHE A 71 5.20 -14.21 -1.98
CA PHE A 71 4.72 -13.17 -1.08
C PHE A 71 4.41 -11.87 -1.86
N MET A 72 3.33 -11.21 -1.46
CA MET A 72 2.99 -9.90 -1.98
C MET A 72 2.86 -8.90 -0.82
N ASP A 73 3.67 -7.85 -0.85
CA ASP A 73 3.57 -6.75 0.12
C ASP A 73 2.48 -5.76 -0.33
N ILE A 74 1.39 -5.70 0.44
CA ILE A 74 0.22 -4.86 0.14
C ILE A 74 -0.12 -4.02 1.38
N PRO A 75 0.29 -2.74 1.42
CA PRO A 75 0.14 -1.89 2.61
C PRO A 75 -1.30 -1.68 3.08
N LEU A 76 -2.27 -1.64 2.17
CA LEU A 76 -3.70 -1.43 2.44
C LEU A 76 -4.53 -2.70 2.18
N LEU A 77 -3.98 -3.86 2.52
CA LEU A 77 -4.57 -5.17 2.20
C LEU A 77 -5.99 -5.30 2.75
N PHE A 78 -6.19 -4.99 4.01
CA PHE A 78 -7.49 -5.11 4.66
C PHE A 78 -8.45 -3.98 4.29
N GLU A 79 -7.96 -2.77 4.13
CA GLU A 79 -8.74 -1.58 3.75
C GLU A 79 -9.32 -1.68 2.33
N GLN A 80 -8.68 -2.48 1.47
CA GLN A 80 -9.07 -2.66 0.07
C GLN A 80 -9.62 -4.05 -0.23
N ASP A 81 -9.91 -4.83 0.80
CA ASP A 81 -10.48 -6.19 0.72
C ASP A 81 -9.69 -7.14 -0.19
N TYR A 82 -8.37 -7.22 0.06
CA TYR A 82 -7.49 -8.16 -0.64
C TYR A 82 -7.22 -9.44 0.14
N ALA A 83 -7.67 -9.57 1.39
CA ALA A 83 -7.33 -10.70 2.25
C ALA A 83 -7.69 -12.05 1.60
N ASP A 84 -8.89 -12.17 1.06
CA ASP A 84 -9.40 -13.38 0.40
C ASP A 84 -8.67 -13.77 -0.90
N TRP A 85 -7.65 -12.99 -1.30
CA TRP A 85 -6.84 -13.30 -2.47
C TRP A 85 -5.67 -14.22 -2.18
N PHE A 86 -5.38 -14.45 -0.91
CA PHE A 86 -4.21 -15.16 -0.40
C PHE A 86 -4.63 -16.26 0.56
N ASP A 87 -3.84 -17.31 0.59
CA ASP A 87 -4.08 -18.44 1.49
C ASP A 87 -3.77 -18.07 2.94
N GLU A 88 -2.85 -17.11 3.15
CA GLU A 88 -2.43 -16.65 4.47
C GLU A 88 -1.99 -15.18 4.44
N VAL A 89 -2.33 -14.44 5.46
CA VAL A 89 -1.95 -13.03 5.65
C VAL A 89 -0.99 -12.90 6.83
N TRP A 90 0.21 -12.39 6.55
CA TRP A 90 1.21 -12.10 7.56
C TRP A 90 1.22 -10.60 7.87
N LEU A 91 1.00 -10.24 9.12
CA LEU A 91 1.05 -8.87 9.60
C LEU A 91 2.39 -8.58 10.26
N VAL A 92 3.12 -7.59 9.74
CA VAL A 92 4.26 -7.00 10.44
C VAL A 92 3.73 -5.95 11.41
N ASP A 93 3.79 -6.26 12.70
CA ASP A 93 3.14 -5.50 13.77
C ASP A 93 4.14 -4.79 14.68
N MET A 94 3.70 -3.72 15.29
CA MET A 94 4.46 -2.96 16.29
C MET A 94 3.55 -2.17 17.23
N SER A 95 4.09 -1.69 18.33
CA SER A 95 3.36 -0.82 19.24
C SER A 95 3.02 0.52 18.58
N LYS A 96 1.94 1.17 19.03
CA LYS A 96 1.57 2.51 18.55
C LYS A 96 2.68 3.54 18.74
N GLY A 97 3.42 3.44 19.85
CA GLY A 97 4.56 4.32 20.11
C GLY A 97 5.67 4.13 19.08
N THR A 98 6.11 2.89 18.88
CA THR A 98 7.12 2.53 17.87
C THR A 98 6.69 2.94 16.45
N GLN A 99 5.41 2.72 16.11
CA GLN A 99 4.86 3.11 14.80
C GLN A 99 4.97 4.64 14.60
N LEU A 100 4.55 5.41 15.60
CA LEU A 100 4.58 6.86 15.55
C LEU A 100 6.01 7.39 15.43
N GLU A 101 6.91 6.94 16.30
CA GLU A 101 8.33 7.35 16.30
C GLU A 101 9.01 7.05 14.97
N ARG A 102 8.84 5.81 14.44
CA ARG A 102 9.44 5.40 13.18
C ARG A 102 8.86 6.17 11.98
N LEU A 103 7.56 6.46 11.99
CA LEU A 103 6.91 7.24 10.93
C LEU A 103 7.41 8.69 10.92
N MET A 104 7.50 9.33 12.09
CA MET A 104 8.05 10.67 12.24
C MET A 104 9.49 10.74 11.76
N ALA A 105 10.36 9.83 12.21
CA ALA A 105 11.76 9.79 11.84
C ALA A 105 11.97 9.54 10.33
N ARG A 106 11.24 8.57 9.75
CA ARG A 106 11.37 8.21 8.33
C ARG A 106 10.96 9.32 7.37
N ASN A 107 9.90 10.05 7.71
CA ASN A 107 9.27 11.01 6.81
C ASN A 107 9.46 12.46 7.24
N ASN A 108 10.23 12.70 8.30
CA ASN A 108 10.44 14.03 8.91
C ASN A 108 9.12 14.76 9.19
N LEU A 109 8.18 14.06 9.86
CA LEU A 109 6.85 14.59 10.18
C LEU A 109 6.78 15.08 11.61
N SER A 110 5.88 16.05 11.83
CA SER A 110 5.42 16.37 13.18
C SER A 110 4.60 15.20 13.75
N GLN A 111 4.44 15.20 15.08
CA GLN A 111 3.62 14.18 15.75
C GLN A 111 2.18 14.19 15.25
N GLU A 112 1.61 15.38 15.05
CA GLU A 112 0.23 15.54 14.58
C GLU A 112 0.04 14.99 13.15
N GLU A 113 0.95 15.31 12.24
CA GLU A 113 0.93 14.79 10.86
C GLU A 113 1.07 13.27 10.82
N ALA A 114 1.94 12.71 11.66
CA ALA A 114 2.14 11.28 11.75
C ALA A 114 0.89 10.57 12.32
N GLN A 115 0.27 11.14 13.37
CA GLN A 115 -0.99 10.62 13.93
C GLN A 115 -2.14 10.65 12.91
N GLN A 116 -2.27 11.72 12.15
CA GLN A 116 -3.28 11.81 11.07
C GLN A 116 -3.08 10.72 10.01
N ARG A 117 -1.84 10.45 9.61
CA ARG A 117 -1.54 9.37 8.65
C ARG A 117 -1.83 7.98 9.20
N ILE A 118 -1.56 7.74 10.48
CA ILE A 118 -1.88 6.48 11.14
C ILE A 118 -3.40 6.31 11.24
N ALA A 119 -4.12 7.35 11.64
CA ALA A 119 -5.57 7.34 11.79
C ALA A 119 -6.34 7.16 10.45
N ALA A 120 -5.69 7.44 9.31
CA ALA A 120 -6.27 7.23 7.98
C ALA A 120 -6.30 5.75 7.54
N GLN A 121 -5.75 4.84 8.32
CA GLN A 121 -5.72 3.40 8.07
C GLN A 121 -6.42 2.64 9.20
N LEU A 122 -6.77 1.37 8.94
CA LEU A 122 -7.18 0.47 10.01
C LEU A 122 -6.08 0.36 11.06
N SER A 123 -6.49 0.28 12.33
CA SER A 123 -5.53 0.15 13.42
C SER A 123 -4.77 -1.19 13.32
N LEU A 124 -3.51 -1.22 13.80
CA LEU A 124 -2.76 -2.48 13.90
C LEU A 124 -3.48 -3.50 14.80
N ALA A 125 -4.25 -3.05 15.78
CA ALA A 125 -5.06 -3.93 16.62
C ALA A 125 -6.17 -4.66 15.82
N ASP A 126 -6.86 -3.93 14.94
CA ASP A 126 -7.88 -4.51 14.07
C ASP A 126 -7.25 -5.45 13.01
N LYS A 127 -6.12 -5.05 12.43
CA LYS A 127 -5.37 -5.87 11.47
C LYS A 127 -4.88 -7.16 12.11
N ARG A 128 -4.41 -7.10 13.38
CA ARG A 128 -3.95 -8.27 14.14
C ARG A 128 -5.03 -9.32 14.34
N GLN A 129 -6.29 -8.90 14.48
CA GLN A 129 -7.42 -9.84 14.62
C GLN A 129 -7.78 -10.54 13.30
N ARG A 130 -7.29 -10.04 12.18
CA ARG A 130 -7.64 -10.51 10.83
C ARG A 130 -6.48 -11.23 10.14
N ALA A 131 -5.29 -11.17 10.68
CA ALA A 131 -4.09 -11.82 10.15
C ALA A 131 -3.91 -13.20 10.79
N GLU A 132 -3.47 -14.19 10.00
CA GLU A 132 -3.15 -15.54 10.47
C GLU A 132 -1.82 -15.56 11.23
N ILE A 133 -0.85 -14.78 10.76
CA ILE A 133 0.48 -14.69 11.39
C ILE A 133 0.80 -13.24 11.75
N VAL A 134 1.34 -13.05 12.94
CA VAL A 134 1.78 -11.74 13.42
C VAL A 134 3.29 -11.79 13.68
N ILE A 135 4.03 -10.92 13.02
CA ILE A 135 5.49 -10.76 13.14
C ILE A 135 5.76 -9.51 13.98
N ASP A 136 6.37 -9.66 15.14
CA ASP A 136 6.75 -8.54 15.98
C ASP A 136 7.95 -7.79 15.40
N ASN A 137 7.74 -6.53 15.10
CA ASN A 137 8.76 -5.61 14.59
C ASN A 137 9.05 -4.44 15.56
N ASN A 138 8.85 -4.62 16.87
CA ASN A 138 9.22 -3.60 17.86
C ASN A 138 10.73 -3.51 18.09
N GLY A 139 11.41 -4.64 18.01
CA GLY A 139 12.83 -4.76 18.31
C GLY A 139 13.76 -4.42 17.14
N ALA A 140 14.93 -5.04 17.17
CA ALA A 140 15.91 -4.93 16.10
C ALA A 140 15.48 -5.70 14.85
N LEU A 141 15.94 -5.26 13.68
CA LEU A 141 15.67 -5.94 12.40
C LEU A 141 16.08 -7.42 12.44
N SER A 142 17.19 -7.75 13.11
CA SER A 142 17.65 -9.12 13.28
C SER A 142 16.62 -10.04 13.96
N ASP A 143 15.82 -9.51 14.87
CA ASP A 143 14.82 -10.30 15.60
C ASP A 143 13.57 -10.53 14.74
N THR A 144 13.18 -9.52 13.96
CA THR A 144 12.14 -9.67 12.93
C THR A 144 12.54 -10.72 11.88
N LEU A 145 13.78 -10.66 11.39
CA LEU A 145 14.30 -11.64 10.41
C LEU A 145 14.33 -13.07 10.95
N LYS A 146 14.68 -13.27 12.24
CA LYS A 146 14.62 -14.60 12.86
C LYS A 146 13.20 -15.17 12.89
N GLN A 147 12.21 -14.34 13.20
CA GLN A 147 10.81 -14.75 13.16
C GLN A 147 10.37 -15.17 11.75
N VAL A 148 10.69 -14.36 10.75
CA VAL A 148 10.40 -14.67 9.34
C VAL A 148 11.07 -16.00 8.93
N GLN A 149 12.35 -16.19 9.25
CA GLN A 149 13.07 -17.41 8.91
C GLN A 149 12.43 -18.65 9.56
N ALA A 150 12.06 -18.55 10.84
CA ALA A 150 11.42 -19.65 11.55
C ALA A 150 10.04 -20.03 10.96
N LEU A 151 9.30 -19.05 10.45
CA LEU A 151 8.03 -19.27 9.76
C LEU A 151 8.25 -19.96 8.41
N LEU A 152 9.17 -19.45 7.58
CA LEU A 152 9.52 -20.05 6.29
C LEU A 152 10.03 -21.50 6.41
N ASP A 153 10.76 -21.83 7.49
CA ASP A 153 11.25 -23.18 7.75
C ASP A 153 10.10 -24.15 8.13
N LYS A 154 8.97 -23.64 8.63
CA LYS A 154 7.78 -24.46 8.90
C LYS A 154 6.98 -24.74 7.62
N GLU A 155 6.84 -23.74 6.75
CA GLU A 155 6.13 -23.89 5.47
C GLU A 155 6.81 -24.88 4.50
N ARG A 156 8.09 -25.10 4.65
CA ARG A 156 8.88 -26.03 3.81
C ARG A 156 8.79 -27.51 4.27
N ARG A 157 8.07 -27.82 5.34
CA ARG A 157 7.94 -29.17 5.89
C ARG A 157 6.61 -29.80 5.54
#